data_7e3dac6580698a22b3f481ce983d0e41
#
_entry.id   7e3dac6580698a22b3f481ce983d0e41
#
_cell.length_a   1.000
_cell.length_b   1.000
_cell.length_c   1.000
_cell.angle_alpha   90.00
_cell.angle_beta   90.00
_cell.angle_gamma   90.00
#
_symmetry.space_group_name_H-M   'P 1'
#
loop_
_entity.id
_entity.type
_entity.pdbx_description
1 polymer ?
#
loop_
_entity_poly.entity_id
_entity_poly.type
_entity_poly.pdbx_seq_one_letter_code
_entity_poly.pdbx_strand_id
1 'polypeptide(L)'
;MTATTTPTVSSASLPTINLHTLALILISGAAGTLAFDLWGKAISPMLGFAQLAPVGLARGFLGALGLPNGAAAGNFMHLFLVGAIAYPVGWLFIARPVIARLLPGLHWAIGSAIYGAGLWVFAIGGITMIAGLPFFLGFTGITWVALAGHVFYAIAAAAAVVYLERLRSR
;
A
#
# COMPACT_ATOMS: atom_id res chain seq x y z
N MET A 1 3.65 -29.94 -22.71
CA MET A 1 4.30 -28.77 -22.10
C MET A 1 3.24 -27.69 -21.95
N THR A 2 2.67 -27.52 -20.76
CA THR A 2 1.75 -26.43 -20.45
C THR A 2 2.55 -25.15 -20.27
N ALA A 3 2.41 -24.22 -21.19
CA ALA A 3 3.04 -22.91 -21.10
C ALA A 3 2.52 -22.21 -19.82
N THR A 4 3.38 -22.06 -18.83
CA THR A 4 3.09 -21.26 -17.62
C THR A 4 3.12 -19.79 -18.04
N THR A 5 1.94 -19.25 -18.35
CA THR A 5 1.84 -17.81 -18.65
C THR A 5 2.19 -17.02 -17.39
N THR A 6 3.27 -16.27 -17.47
CA THR A 6 3.69 -15.36 -16.39
C THR A 6 2.58 -14.32 -16.16
N PRO A 7 2.05 -14.15 -14.94
CA PRO A 7 1.01 -13.19 -14.72
C PRO A 7 1.52 -11.77 -14.91
N THR A 8 0.90 -11.06 -15.83
CA THR A 8 1.17 -9.64 -16.10
C THR A 8 0.08 -8.76 -15.50
N VAL A 9 0.29 -7.45 -15.48
CA VAL A 9 -0.75 -6.47 -15.14
C VAL A 9 -1.79 -6.51 -16.29
N SER A 10 -2.86 -7.29 -16.12
CA SER A 10 -3.66 -7.79 -17.23
C SER A 10 -4.97 -7.04 -17.50
N SER A 11 -5.38 -6.03 -16.72
CA SER A 11 -6.63 -5.34 -17.03
C SER A 11 -6.49 -3.82 -17.07
N ALA A 12 -6.66 -3.26 -18.27
CA ALA A 12 -6.85 -1.82 -18.48
C ALA A 12 -8.29 -1.35 -18.19
N SER A 13 -9.23 -2.29 -17.93
CA SER A 13 -10.62 -2.01 -17.56
C SER A 13 -10.76 -1.84 -16.05
N LEU A 14 -11.63 -0.91 -15.63
CA LEU A 14 -11.98 -0.75 -14.23
C LEU A 14 -12.79 -1.96 -13.74
N PRO A 15 -12.53 -2.46 -12.51
CA PRO A 15 -13.34 -3.51 -11.92
C PRO A 15 -14.75 -2.98 -11.62
N THR A 16 -15.76 -3.82 -11.78
CA THR A 16 -17.13 -3.52 -11.36
C THR A 16 -17.23 -3.58 -9.84
N ILE A 17 -17.94 -2.65 -9.23
CA ILE A 17 -18.18 -2.66 -7.78
C ILE A 17 -19.20 -3.72 -7.44
N ASN A 18 -18.76 -4.80 -6.81
CA ASN A 18 -19.57 -5.91 -6.36
C ASN A 18 -18.93 -6.56 -5.13
N LEU A 19 -19.57 -7.57 -4.55
CA LEU A 19 -19.09 -8.24 -3.33
C LEU A 19 -17.68 -8.83 -3.49
N HIS A 20 -17.35 -9.35 -4.68
CA HIS A 20 -16.01 -9.85 -4.98
C HIS A 20 -14.97 -8.74 -4.94
N THR A 21 -15.25 -7.60 -5.56
CA THR A 21 -14.35 -6.44 -5.53
C THR A 21 -14.14 -5.91 -4.11
N LEU A 22 -15.20 -5.90 -3.30
CA LEU A 22 -15.08 -5.55 -1.88
C LEU A 22 -14.17 -6.54 -1.13
N ALA A 23 -14.32 -7.83 -1.38
CA ALA A 23 -13.45 -8.85 -0.80
C ALA A 23 -11.99 -8.68 -1.26
N LEU A 24 -11.76 -8.40 -2.55
CA LEU A 24 -10.41 -8.08 -3.07
C LEU A 24 -9.80 -6.90 -2.34
N ILE A 25 -10.55 -5.81 -2.16
CA ILE A 25 -10.08 -4.61 -1.44
C ILE A 25 -9.67 -4.97 -0.01
N LEU A 26 -10.58 -5.55 0.77
CA LEU A 26 -10.36 -5.80 2.19
C LEU A 26 -9.23 -6.82 2.45
N ILE A 27 -9.22 -7.94 1.71
CA ILE A 27 -8.22 -9.00 1.90
C ILE A 27 -6.84 -8.52 1.43
N SER A 28 -6.76 -7.88 0.26
CA SER A 28 -5.49 -7.37 -0.25
C SER A 28 -4.94 -6.25 0.62
N GLY A 29 -5.82 -5.35 1.11
CA GLY A 29 -5.42 -4.29 2.02
C GLY A 29 -4.93 -4.82 3.37
N ALA A 30 -5.60 -5.83 3.92
CA ALA A 30 -5.15 -6.49 5.15
C ALA A 30 -3.78 -7.16 4.96
N ALA A 31 -3.57 -7.87 3.84
CA ALA A 31 -2.28 -8.49 3.51
C ALA A 31 -1.16 -7.45 3.36
N GLY A 32 -1.43 -6.34 2.66
CA GLY A 32 -0.49 -5.24 2.50
C GLY A 32 -0.15 -4.56 3.83
N THR A 33 -1.16 -4.25 4.64
CA THR A 33 -0.98 -3.63 5.95
C THR A 33 -0.15 -4.51 6.88
N LEU A 34 -0.43 -5.82 6.89
CA LEU A 34 0.35 -6.78 7.67
C LEU A 34 1.82 -6.80 7.22
N ALA A 35 2.08 -6.82 5.92
CA ALA A 35 3.45 -6.80 5.39
C ALA A 35 4.19 -5.50 5.75
N PHE A 36 3.51 -4.34 5.64
CA PHE A 36 4.06 -3.05 6.04
C PHE A 36 4.40 -3.00 7.53
N ASP A 37 3.46 -3.41 8.37
CA ASP A 37 3.62 -3.37 9.83
C ASP A 37 4.66 -4.36 10.32
N LEU A 38 4.70 -5.57 9.77
CA LEU A 38 5.71 -6.57 10.09
C LEU A 38 7.12 -6.05 9.72
N TRP A 39 7.27 -5.48 8.53
CA TRP A 39 8.52 -4.83 8.14
C TRP A 39 8.89 -3.69 9.08
N GLY A 40 8.01 -2.71 9.23
CA GLY A 40 8.35 -1.45 9.89
C GLY A 40 8.43 -1.52 11.42
N LYS A 41 7.67 -2.44 12.04
CA LYS A 41 7.59 -2.56 13.51
C LYS A 41 8.43 -3.70 14.08
N ALA A 42 8.76 -4.73 13.27
CA ALA A 42 9.50 -5.89 13.73
C ALA A 42 10.81 -6.07 12.96
N ILE A 43 10.77 -6.33 11.65
CA ILE A 43 11.96 -6.75 10.88
C ILE A 43 12.99 -5.62 10.80
N SER A 44 12.57 -4.41 10.44
CA SER A 44 13.47 -3.26 10.30
C SER A 44 14.27 -2.97 11.59
N PRO A 45 13.63 -2.81 12.77
CA PRO A 45 14.37 -2.60 14.02
C PRO A 45 15.22 -3.81 14.44
N MET A 46 14.81 -5.04 14.16
CA MET A 46 15.65 -6.23 14.41
C MET A 46 16.94 -6.23 13.58
N LEU A 47 16.93 -5.60 12.42
CA LEU A 47 18.08 -5.41 11.55
C LEU A 47 18.92 -4.15 11.91
N GLY A 48 18.56 -3.42 12.97
CA GLY A 48 19.24 -2.20 13.40
C GLY A 48 18.81 -0.94 12.64
N PHE A 49 17.74 -1.00 11.83
CA PHE A 49 17.21 0.16 11.14
C PHE A 49 16.11 0.87 11.97
N ALA A 50 15.62 1.99 11.47
CA ALA A 50 14.56 2.75 12.13
C ALA A 50 13.26 1.95 12.26
N GLN A 51 12.54 2.15 13.36
CA GLN A 51 11.18 1.65 13.55
C GLN A 51 10.16 2.62 12.97
N LEU A 52 9.21 2.14 12.18
CA LEU A 52 8.11 2.95 11.67
C LEU A 52 7.03 3.18 12.73
N ALA A 53 6.45 4.39 12.70
CA ALA A 53 5.36 4.80 13.59
C ALA A 53 4.13 5.30 12.78
N PRO A 54 3.51 4.46 11.92
CA PRO A 54 2.44 4.90 11.03
C PRO A 54 1.21 5.43 11.78
N VAL A 55 0.89 4.87 12.93
CA VAL A 55 -0.19 5.37 13.79
C VAL A 55 0.12 6.78 14.32
N GLY A 56 1.39 7.07 14.63
CA GLY A 56 1.84 8.41 15.01
C GLY A 56 1.66 9.43 13.89
N LEU A 57 2.03 9.07 12.66
CA LEU A 57 1.82 9.90 11.47
C LEU A 57 0.31 10.14 11.23
N ALA A 58 -0.51 9.09 11.31
CA ALA A 58 -1.97 9.20 11.15
C ALA A 58 -2.57 10.15 12.19
N ARG A 59 -2.13 10.08 13.45
CA ARG A 59 -2.56 11.00 14.52
C ARG A 59 -2.13 12.44 14.26
N GLY A 60 -0.90 12.66 13.81
CA GLY A 60 -0.40 13.99 13.43
C GLY A 60 -1.23 14.58 12.29
N PHE A 61 -1.52 13.81 11.26
CA PHE A 61 -2.37 14.21 10.14
C PHE A 61 -3.80 14.58 10.59
N LEU A 62 -4.45 13.72 11.38
CA LEU A 62 -5.78 14.00 11.92
C LEU A 62 -5.79 15.27 12.76
N GLY A 63 -4.79 15.47 13.63
CA GLY A 63 -4.64 16.67 14.44
C GLY A 63 -4.46 17.95 13.63
N ALA A 64 -3.68 17.89 12.55
CA ALA A 64 -3.51 19.02 11.62
C ALA A 64 -4.80 19.42 10.92
N LEU A 65 -5.74 18.48 10.77
CA LEU A 65 -7.08 18.73 10.21
C LEU A 65 -8.13 19.13 11.28
N GLY A 66 -7.72 19.27 12.56
CA GLY A 66 -8.65 19.56 13.65
C GLY A 66 -9.58 18.40 14.01
N LEU A 67 -9.24 17.16 13.61
CA LEU A 67 -10.03 15.95 13.87
C LEU A 67 -9.57 15.24 15.15
N PRO A 68 -10.43 14.39 15.77
CA PRO A 68 -10.01 13.53 16.88
C PRO A 68 -8.77 12.71 16.50
N ASN A 69 -7.69 12.80 17.29
CA ASN A 69 -6.38 12.22 16.99
C ASN A 69 -5.84 11.31 18.09
N GLY A 70 -6.71 10.74 18.91
CA GLY A 70 -6.34 9.74 19.91
C GLY A 70 -5.80 8.44 19.26
N ALA A 71 -5.27 7.53 20.08
CA ALA A 71 -4.70 6.26 19.60
C ALA A 71 -5.70 5.43 18.78
N ALA A 72 -6.97 5.37 19.20
CA ALA A 72 -8.03 4.66 18.47
C ALA A 72 -8.25 5.24 17.06
N ALA A 73 -8.32 6.58 16.95
CA ALA A 73 -8.49 7.26 15.67
C ALA A 73 -7.29 7.04 14.74
N GLY A 74 -6.06 7.12 15.28
CA GLY A 74 -4.84 6.83 14.51
C GLY A 74 -4.76 5.39 14.03
N ASN A 75 -5.13 4.41 14.86
CA ASN A 75 -5.19 3.01 14.45
C ASN A 75 -6.27 2.79 13.38
N PHE A 76 -7.47 3.35 13.56
CA PHE A 76 -8.54 3.26 12.57
C PHE A 76 -8.11 3.84 11.21
N MET A 77 -7.48 5.03 11.24
CA MET A 77 -6.95 5.67 10.04
C MET A 77 -5.89 4.80 9.36
N HIS A 78 -4.87 4.34 10.10
CA HIS A 78 -3.77 3.57 9.53
C HIS A 78 -4.22 2.18 9.05
N LEU A 79 -4.87 1.41 9.92
CA LEU A 79 -5.17 0.00 9.62
C LEU A 79 -6.36 -0.15 8.68
N PHE A 80 -7.42 0.63 8.90
CA PHE A 80 -8.68 0.43 8.18
C PHE A 80 -8.82 1.38 6.99
N LEU A 81 -8.86 2.69 7.22
CA LEU A 81 -9.14 3.64 6.14
C LEU A 81 -8.02 3.64 5.07
N VAL A 82 -6.77 3.74 5.49
CA VAL A 82 -5.64 3.79 4.56
C VAL A 82 -5.25 2.38 4.13
N GLY A 83 -4.92 1.51 5.09
CA GLY A 83 -4.36 0.20 4.81
C GLY A 83 -5.37 -0.76 4.17
N ALA A 84 -6.55 -0.94 4.74
CA ALA A 84 -7.52 -1.90 4.22
C ALA A 84 -8.38 -1.37 3.08
N ILE A 85 -8.52 -0.05 2.90
CA ILE A 85 -9.43 0.52 1.89
C ILE A 85 -8.71 1.41 0.88
N ALA A 86 -8.14 2.55 1.27
CA ALA A 86 -7.69 3.57 0.33
C ALA A 86 -6.58 3.07 -0.60
N TYR A 87 -5.58 2.41 -0.06
CA TYR A 87 -4.45 1.92 -0.86
C TYR A 87 -4.85 0.78 -1.82
N PRO A 88 -5.62 -0.26 -1.42
CA PRO A 88 -6.08 -1.26 -2.38
C PRO A 88 -7.03 -0.71 -3.44
N VAL A 89 -7.88 0.26 -3.07
CA VAL A 89 -8.72 0.99 -4.05
C VAL A 89 -7.84 1.73 -5.05
N GLY A 90 -6.81 2.45 -4.57
CA GLY A 90 -5.83 3.10 -5.44
C GLY A 90 -5.13 2.12 -6.39
N TRP A 91 -4.77 0.93 -5.91
CA TRP A 91 -4.21 -0.11 -6.76
C TRP A 91 -5.19 -0.59 -7.83
N LEU A 92 -6.38 -1.02 -7.43
CA LEU A 92 -7.35 -1.65 -8.33
C LEU A 92 -7.97 -0.69 -9.34
N PHE A 93 -8.24 0.54 -8.94
CA PHE A 93 -8.99 1.49 -9.77
C PHE A 93 -8.13 2.56 -10.45
N ILE A 94 -6.89 2.77 -9.99
CA ILE A 94 -6.01 3.81 -10.53
C ILE A 94 -4.72 3.20 -11.07
N ALA A 95 -3.86 2.67 -10.20
CA ALA A 95 -2.51 2.30 -10.58
C ALA A 95 -2.48 1.12 -11.56
N ARG A 96 -3.21 0.05 -11.27
CA ARG A 96 -3.26 -1.15 -12.13
C ARG A 96 -3.73 -0.84 -13.55
N PRO A 97 -4.88 -0.16 -13.79
CA PRO A 97 -5.29 0.17 -15.16
C PRO A 97 -4.37 1.18 -15.85
N VAL A 98 -3.79 2.14 -15.14
CA VAL A 98 -2.83 3.09 -15.71
C VAL A 98 -1.56 2.36 -16.13
N ILE A 99 -0.98 1.52 -15.26
CA ILE A 99 0.21 0.73 -15.56
C ILE A 99 -0.04 -0.22 -16.74
N ALA A 100 -1.19 -0.89 -16.77
CA ALA A 100 -1.55 -1.80 -17.88
C ALA A 100 -1.62 -1.08 -19.23
N ARG A 101 -2.03 0.19 -19.25
CA ARG A 101 -2.08 1.01 -20.48
C ARG A 101 -0.72 1.54 -20.90
N LEU A 102 0.06 2.05 -19.94
CA LEU A 102 1.35 2.70 -20.23
C LEU A 102 2.49 1.71 -20.42
N LEU A 103 2.45 0.56 -19.73
CA LEU A 103 3.48 -0.47 -19.70
C LEU A 103 2.86 -1.85 -19.92
N PRO A 104 2.29 -2.10 -21.10
CA PRO A 104 1.63 -3.37 -21.41
C PRO A 104 2.62 -4.53 -21.27
N GLY A 105 2.19 -5.61 -20.63
CA GLY A 105 3.04 -6.79 -20.41
C GLY A 105 3.96 -6.70 -19.18
N LEU A 106 3.97 -5.58 -18.44
CA LEU A 106 4.77 -5.48 -17.21
C LEU A 106 4.33 -6.54 -16.20
N HIS A 107 5.30 -7.19 -15.56
CA HIS A 107 5.02 -8.15 -14.49
C HIS A 107 4.33 -7.45 -13.31
N TRP A 108 3.28 -8.06 -12.78
CA TRP A 108 2.45 -7.45 -11.72
C TRP A 108 3.27 -7.00 -10.49
N ALA A 109 4.31 -7.75 -10.09
CA ALA A 109 5.13 -7.39 -8.93
C ALA A 109 5.94 -6.10 -9.18
N ILE A 110 6.43 -5.89 -10.40
CA ILE A 110 7.14 -4.65 -10.76
C ILE A 110 6.17 -3.48 -10.78
N GLY A 111 4.99 -3.67 -11.39
CA GLY A 111 3.94 -2.65 -11.40
C GLY A 111 3.48 -2.26 -9.99
N SER A 112 3.32 -3.25 -9.09
CA SER A 112 2.96 -2.96 -7.71
C SER A 112 4.10 -2.29 -6.93
N ALA A 113 5.36 -2.63 -7.18
CA ALA A 113 6.50 -1.94 -6.56
C ALA A 113 6.55 -0.46 -6.97
N ILE A 114 6.29 -0.14 -8.24
CA ILE A 114 6.16 1.25 -8.73
C ILE A 114 5.02 1.96 -7.99
N TYR A 115 3.87 1.29 -7.84
CA TYR A 115 2.76 1.83 -7.06
C TYR A 115 3.15 2.08 -5.60
N GLY A 116 3.85 1.14 -4.95
CA GLY A 116 4.35 1.30 -3.59
C GLY A 116 5.29 2.49 -3.43
N ALA A 117 6.19 2.72 -4.40
CA ALA A 117 7.00 3.93 -4.43
C ALA A 117 6.16 5.21 -4.57
N GLY A 118 5.10 5.18 -5.38
CA GLY A 118 4.13 6.28 -5.47
C GLY A 118 3.39 6.55 -4.15
N LEU A 119 2.98 5.49 -3.44
CA LEU A 119 2.39 5.62 -2.10
C LEU A 119 3.36 6.25 -1.10
N TRP A 120 4.63 5.86 -1.16
CA TRP A 120 5.68 6.46 -0.32
C TRP A 120 5.86 7.96 -0.62
N VAL A 121 5.89 8.37 -1.89
CA VAL A 121 5.94 9.79 -2.27
C VAL A 121 4.72 10.52 -1.69
N PHE A 122 3.53 9.97 -1.82
CA PHE A 122 2.32 10.56 -1.28
C PHE A 122 2.34 10.65 0.26
N ALA A 123 2.65 9.55 0.94
CA ALA A 123 2.62 9.49 2.40
C ALA A 123 3.77 10.26 3.05
N ILE A 124 5.01 9.99 2.61
CA ILE A 124 6.22 10.56 3.24
C ILE A 124 6.61 11.91 2.63
N GLY A 125 6.22 12.18 1.39
CA GLY A 125 6.39 13.49 0.78
C GLY A 125 5.24 14.47 1.13
N GLY A 126 3.99 13.99 1.08
CA GLY A 126 2.80 14.83 1.24
C GLY A 126 2.21 14.83 2.65
N ILE A 127 1.79 13.67 3.15
CA ILE A 127 1.07 13.58 4.44
C ILE A 127 1.95 14.00 5.62
N THR A 128 3.25 13.70 5.60
CA THR A 128 4.17 14.17 6.65
C THR A 128 4.22 15.68 6.75
N MET A 129 4.21 16.40 5.63
CA MET A 129 4.19 17.86 5.62
C MET A 129 2.90 18.41 6.22
N ILE A 130 1.74 17.84 5.88
CA ILE A 130 0.45 18.23 6.46
C ILE A 130 0.45 17.95 7.98
N ALA A 131 1.08 16.87 8.40
CA ALA A 131 1.23 16.51 9.83
C ALA A 131 2.27 17.36 10.58
N GLY A 132 2.88 18.37 9.93
CA GLY A 132 3.87 19.26 10.54
C GLY A 132 5.27 18.63 10.69
N LEU A 133 5.55 17.55 9.98
CA LEU A 133 6.86 16.89 9.98
C LEU A 133 7.72 17.38 8.80
N PRO A 134 9.06 17.22 8.87
CA PRO A 134 9.95 17.60 7.77
C PRO A 134 9.59 16.86 6.46
N PHE A 135 9.76 17.55 5.33
CA PHE A 135 9.61 16.97 3.99
C PHE A 135 10.47 15.70 3.87
N PHE A 136 9.84 14.61 3.44
CA PHE A 136 10.43 13.27 3.41
C PHE A 136 11.16 12.88 4.72
N LEU A 137 10.65 13.33 5.88
CA LEU A 137 11.25 13.10 7.19
C LEU A 137 12.73 13.50 7.25
N GLY A 138 13.11 14.54 6.49
CA GLY A 138 14.47 15.03 6.37
C GLY A 138 15.43 14.07 5.65
N PHE A 139 14.95 13.14 4.85
CA PHE A 139 15.73 12.11 4.14
C PHE A 139 16.62 11.27 5.05
N THR A 140 16.20 11.07 6.29
CA THR A 140 16.91 10.23 7.27
C THR A 140 16.64 8.73 7.04
N GLY A 141 17.26 7.85 7.83
CA GLY A 141 17.11 6.40 7.67
C GLY A 141 15.65 5.91 7.67
N ILE A 142 14.77 6.55 8.47
CA ILE A 142 13.34 6.20 8.52
C ILE A 142 12.63 6.43 7.18
N THR A 143 13.06 7.39 6.38
CA THR A 143 12.52 7.67 5.04
C THR A 143 12.66 6.46 4.13
N TRP A 144 13.82 5.81 4.15
CA TRP A 144 14.12 4.65 3.30
C TRP A 144 13.49 3.37 3.82
N VAL A 145 13.41 3.23 5.14
CA VAL A 145 12.64 2.14 5.77
C VAL A 145 11.16 2.25 5.39
N ALA A 146 10.61 3.47 5.34
CA ALA A 146 9.25 3.70 4.89
C ALA A 146 9.07 3.39 3.40
N LEU A 147 10.04 3.70 2.52
CA LEU A 147 10.01 3.30 1.12
C LEU A 147 9.88 1.78 0.98
N ALA A 148 10.75 1.02 1.64
CA ALA A 148 10.70 -0.43 1.62
C ALA A 148 9.34 -0.95 2.14
N GLY A 149 8.80 -0.36 3.22
CA GLY A 149 7.50 -0.70 3.77
C GLY A 149 6.36 -0.52 2.77
N HIS A 150 6.31 0.61 2.05
CA HIS A 150 5.28 0.86 1.04
C HIS A 150 5.41 -0.09 -0.16
N VAL A 151 6.63 -0.43 -0.57
CA VAL A 151 6.87 -1.41 -1.63
C VAL A 151 6.41 -2.80 -1.19
N PHE A 152 6.74 -3.24 0.02
CA PHE A 152 6.26 -4.52 0.56
C PHE A 152 4.74 -4.56 0.72
N TYR A 153 4.13 -3.47 1.19
CA TYR A 153 2.69 -3.32 1.19
C TYR A 153 2.10 -3.61 -0.19
N ALA A 154 2.57 -2.89 -1.20
CA ALA A 154 2.01 -2.93 -2.54
C ALA A 154 2.19 -4.31 -3.20
N ILE A 155 3.36 -4.94 -3.03
CA ILE A 155 3.61 -6.30 -3.54
C ILE A 155 2.70 -7.32 -2.85
N ALA A 156 2.56 -7.27 -1.52
CA ALA A 156 1.71 -8.21 -0.78
C ALA A 156 0.23 -8.04 -1.14
N ALA A 157 -0.24 -6.79 -1.24
CA ALA A 157 -1.61 -6.50 -1.67
C ALA A 157 -1.89 -6.99 -3.10
N ALA A 158 -0.99 -6.71 -4.06
CA ALA A 158 -1.13 -7.16 -5.44
C ALA A 158 -1.05 -8.69 -5.56
N ALA A 159 -0.18 -9.35 -4.79
CA ALA A 159 -0.10 -10.81 -4.73
C ALA A 159 -1.42 -11.43 -4.25
N ALA A 160 -2.03 -10.85 -3.22
CA ALA A 160 -3.35 -11.29 -2.73
C ALA A 160 -4.43 -11.14 -3.81
N VAL A 161 -4.45 -10.02 -4.54
CA VAL A 161 -5.36 -9.82 -5.68
C VAL A 161 -5.16 -10.91 -6.73
N VAL A 162 -3.93 -11.11 -7.20
CA VAL A 162 -3.61 -12.13 -8.22
C VAL A 162 -4.01 -13.54 -7.76
N TYR A 163 -3.77 -13.87 -6.50
CA TYR A 163 -4.15 -15.15 -5.93
C TYR A 163 -5.67 -15.36 -5.91
N LEU A 164 -6.42 -14.38 -5.43
CA LEU A 164 -7.89 -14.45 -5.34
C LEU A 164 -8.55 -14.48 -6.72
N GLU A 165 -8.04 -13.72 -7.69
CA GLU A 165 -8.52 -13.76 -9.08
C GLU A 165 -8.29 -15.15 -9.71
N ARG A 166 -7.15 -15.80 -9.43
CA ARG A 166 -6.87 -17.18 -9.88
C ARG A 166 -7.77 -18.23 -9.25
N LEU A 167 -8.12 -18.09 -7.97
CA LEU A 167 -9.07 -19.01 -7.32
C LEU A 167 -10.46 -18.97 -7.96
N ARG A 168 -10.88 -17.79 -8.41
CA ARG A 168 -12.17 -17.61 -9.07
C ARG A 168 -12.22 -18.15 -10.50
N SER A 169 -11.09 -18.22 -11.19
CA SER A 169 -11.00 -18.70 -12.58
C SER A 169 -10.91 -20.23 -12.70
N ARG A 170 -10.84 -20.92 -11.58
CA ARG A 170 -10.86 -22.39 -11.50
C ARG A 170 -12.27 -22.91 -11.30
#